data_5587a25c37c672cd76bea9994da332eb
#
_entry.id   5587a25c37c672cd76bea9994da332eb
#
_cell.length_a   1.000
_cell.length_b   1.000
_cell.length_c   1.000
_cell.angle_alpha   90.00
_cell.angle_beta   90.00
_cell.angle_gamma   90.00
#
_symmetry.space_group_name_H-M   'P 1'
#
loop_
_entity.id
_entity.type
_entity.pdbx_description
1 polymer ?
#
loop_
_entity_poly.entity_id
_entity_poly.type
_entity_poly.pdbx_seq_one_letter_code
_entity_poly.pdbx_strand_id
1 'polypeptide(L)'
;EEVVWFPKINPDPTYHYNEILTAMKTAAGKMPRVDAIGVSSAGVYVNNKIMVASLFLKVNDEDFEKHVKTMYIDIAKEMGDVPLEVANDGDVTALAGAIDLNDNEVLGIAMGTSEAVGYINKDGGLNGWLSELAFVPVDYNENSMVDEWSGDYGCGVKYFSQDSVIKLAENGGFKFEEGLSPAEKLKVIQKLMANGDPLAKTIYEDIGIYLGYTLPYYAMFYDIKHVLLLGRVTSGEGGNIVIEKAKEVLAAEFPELKFELEMPDEKNRRVGQSIAAASLAASRK
;
A
#
# COMPACT_ATOMS: atom_id res chain seq x y z
N GLU A 1 -4.88 -10.83 15.98
CA GLU A 1 -3.95 -10.54 17.10
C GLU A 1 -2.74 -9.83 16.59
N GLU A 2 -2.24 -8.89 17.37
CA GLU A 2 -1.06 -8.12 17.05
C GLU A 2 0.13 -8.75 17.77
N VAL A 3 1.10 -9.24 16.99
CA VAL A 3 2.38 -9.70 17.51
C VAL A 3 3.38 -8.56 17.34
N VAL A 4 4.05 -8.17 18.42
CA VAL A 4 5.04 -7.09 18.37
C VAL A 4 6.34 -7.64 17.79
N TRP A 5 6.71 -7.17 16.61
CA TRP A 5 7.88 -7.55 15.87
C TRP A 5 8.66 -6.32 15.40
N PHE A 6 9.98 -6.34 15.50
CA PHE A 6 10.88 -5.24 15.14
C PHE A 6 11.81 -5.60 13.98
N PRO A 7 11.28 -5.81 12.77
CA PRO A 7 12.07 -6.32 11.65
C PRO A 7 13.17 -5.38 11.20
N LYS A 8 12.91 -4.09 11.15
CA LYS A 8 13.82 -3.10 10.54
C LYS A 8 15.12 -2.86 11.28
N ILE A 9 15.26 -3.37 12.50
CA ILE A 9 16.46 -3.15 13.35
C ILE A 9 17.21 -4.44 13.68
N ASN A 10 16.65 -5.61 13.40
CA ASN A 10 17.24 -6.89 13.77
C ASN A 10 17.96 -7.54 12.58
N PRO A 11 19.26 -7.87 12.68
CA PRO A 11 20.01 -8.54 11.62
C PRO A 11 19.92 -10.08 11.66
N ASP A 12 19.34 -10.68 12.71
CA ASP A 12 19.30 -12.13 12.89
C ASP A 12 18.10 -12.76 12.15
N PRO A 13 18.33 -13.59 11.11
CA PRO A 13 17.26 -14.28 10.40
C PRO A 13 16.48 -15.25 11.30
N THR A 14 17.10 -15.80 12.33
CA THR A 14 16.44 -16.72 13.28
C THR A 14 15.38 -15.98 14.10
N TYR A 15 15.66 -14.74 14.48
CA TYR A 15 14.68 -13.88 15.13
C TYR A 15 13.44 -13.69 14.25
N HIS A 16 13.64 -13.32 12.98
CA HIS A 16 12.53 -13.10 12.04
C HIS A 16 11.70 -14.37 11.83
N TYR A 17 12.38 -15.50 11.63
CA TYR A 17 11.72 -16.79 11.46
C TYR A 17 10.83 -17.13 12.67
N ASN A 18 11.36 -16.99 13.88
CA ASN A 18 10.63 -17.35 15.10
C ASN A 18 9.43 -16.43 15.36
N GLU A 19 9.57 -15.13 15.13
CA GLU A 19 8.47 -14.18 15.32
C GLU A 19 7.33 -14.44 14.32
N ILE A 20 7.66 -14.65 13.04
CA ILE A 20 6.67 -14.95 12.00
C ILE A 20 5.99 -16.31 12.29
N LEU A 21 6.76 -17.35 12.60
CA LEU A 21 6.24 -18.65 12.94
C LEU A 21 5.32 -18.60 14.18
N THR A 22 5.72 -17.85 15.20
CA THR A 22 4.90 -17.66 16.41
C THR A 22 3.58 -16.97 16.08
N ALA A 23 3.59 -15.92 15.25
CA ALA A 23 2.39 -15.25 14.82
C ALA A 23 1.45 -16.20 14.06
N MET A 24 1.99 -16.97 13.12
CA MET A 24 1.22 -17.95 12.35
C MET A 24 0.65 -19.07 13.21
N LYS A 25 1.45 -19.64 14.13
CA LYS A 25 0.99 -20.67 15.09
C LYS A 25 -0.08 -20.13 16.03
N THR A 26 0.04 -18.89 16.47
CA THR A 26 -0.97 -18.23 17.32
C THR A 26 -2.30 -18.09 16.59
N ALA A 27 -2.28 -17.68 15.33
CA ALA A 27 -3.49 -17.60 14.50
C ALA A 27 -4.07 -19.00 14.25
N ALA A 28 -3.23 -19.97 13.88
CA ALA A 28 -3.62 -21.36 13.64
C ALA A 28 -4.27 -22.02 14.86
N GLY A 29 -3.76 -21.73 16.06
CA GLY A 29 -4.29 -22.31 17.31
C GLY A 29 -5.75 -21.97 17.64
N LYS A 30 -6.32 -20.99 16.91
CA LYS A 30 -7.73 -20.61 17.02
C LYS A 30 -8.62 -21.25 15.96
N MET A 31 -8.04 -22.01 15.05
CA MET A 31 -8.74 -22.68 13.96
C MET A 31 -8.82 -24.19 14.23
N PRO A 32 -9.91 -24.86 13.81
CA PRO A 32 -10.01 -26.31 13.95
C PRO A 32 -9.00 -27.06 13.06
N ARG A 33 -8.56 -26.41 11.97
CA ARG A 33 -7.62 -26.95 10.98
C ARG A 33 -7.01 -25.80 10.16
N VAL A 34 -5.79 -25.96 9.70
CA VAL A 34 -5.15 -25.09 8.71
C VAL A 34 -5.07 -25.85 7.39
N ASP A 35 -5.76 -25.36 6.37
CA ASP A 35 -5.77 -25.96 5.03
C ASP A 35 -4.80 -25.30 4.06
N ALA A 36 -4.46 -24.03 4.31
CA ALA A 36 -3.52 -23.24 3.52
C ALA A 36 -3.04 -22.03 4.30
N ILE A 37 -1.94 -21.41 3.85
CA ILE A 37 -1.38 -20.18 4.39
C ILE A 37 -1.36 -19.12 3.29
N GLY A 38 -1.98 -17.97 3.55
CA GLY A 38 -1.85 -16.76 2.74
C GLY A 38 -1.12 -15.68 3.51
N VAL A 39 -0.12 -15.05 2.89
CA VAL A 39 0.71 -14.01 3.49
C VAL A 39 0.60 -12.72 2.68
N SER A 40 0.26 -11.64 3.37
CA SER A 40 0.36 -10.27 2.86
C SER A 40 1.59 -9.62 3.50
N SER A 41 2.55 -9.21 2.68
CA SER A 41 3.80 -8.66 3.21
C SER A 41 4.41 -7.66 2.21
N ALA A 42 5.03 -6.60 2.74
CA ALA A 42 5.75 -5.63 1.92
C ALA A 42 6.97 -6.28 1.26
N GLY A 43 7.14 -6.07 -0.04
CA GLY A 43 8.26 -6.59 -0.80
C GLY A 43 7.89 -7.22 -2.13
N VAL A 44 8.90 -7.77 -2.81
CA VAL A 44 8.78 -8.48 -4.09
C VAL A 44 8.89 -9.98 -3.87
N TYR A 45 7.89 -10.71 -4.34
CA TYR A 45 7.77 -12.16 -4.16
C TYR A 45 7.68 -12.87 -5.52
N VAL A 46 8.48 -13.92 -5.70
CA VAL A 46 8.46 -14.76 -6.90
C VAL A 46 8.40 -16.22 -6.47
N ASN A 47 7.34 -16.92 -6.83
CA ASN A 47 7.11 -18.31 -6.42
C ASN A 47 7.26 -18.50 -4.89
N ASN A 48 6.65 -17.61 -4.12
CA ASN A 48 6.68 -17.55 -2.66
C ASN A 48 8.06 -17.31 -2.03
N LYS A 49 9.06 -16.98 -2.84
CA LYS A 49 10.39 -16.58 -2.37
C LYS A 49 10.48 -15.08 -2.22
N ILE A 50 11.12 -14.64 -1.17
CA ILE A 50 11.39 -13.22 -0.91
C ILE A 50 12.56 -12.79 -1.81
N MET A 51 12.30 -11.89 -2.77
CA MET A 51 13.35 -11.36 -3.64
C MET A 51 13.92 -10.07 -3.05
N VAL A 52 13.05 -9.16 -2.62
CA VAL A 52 13.39 -7.92 -1.91
C VAL A 52 12.29 -7.64 -0.89
N ALA A 53 12.67 -7.29 0.33
CA ALA A 53 11.71 -6.80 1.33
C ALA A 53 12.39 -5.88 2.35
N SER A 54 11.81 -4.71 2.56
CA SER A 54 12.31 -3.72 3.53
C SER A 54 12.33 -4.23 4.98
N LEU A 55 11.62 -5.31 5.25
CA LEU A 55 11.58 -5.97 6.55
C LEU A 55 12.93 -6.61 6.94
N PHE A 56 13.76 -6.96 5.95
CA PHE A 56 15.00 -7.72 6.17
C PHE A 56 16.26 -6.95 5.80
N LEU A 57 16.21 -5.62 5.65
CA LEU A 57 17.34 -4.78 5.23
C LEU A 57 18.57 -4.83 6.16
N LYS A 58 18.43 -5.32 7.38
CA LYS A 58 19.56 -5.46 8.32
C LYS A 58 20.21 -6.83 8.26
N VAL A 59 19.58 -7.80 7.61
CA VAL A 59 20.18 -9.11 7.37
C VAL A 59 21.20 -8.96 6.23
N ASN A 60 22.39 -9.50 6.41
CA ASN A 60 23.42 -9.48 5.36
C ASN A 60 23.04 -10.40 4.19
N ASP A 61 23.67 -10.21 3.03
CA ASP A 61 23.32 -10.91 1.79
C ASP A 61 23.48 -12.43 1.88
N GLU A 62 24.48 -12.93 2.59
CA GLU A 62 24.73 -14.37 2.75
C GLU A 62 23.61 -15.02 3.57
N ASP A 63 23.27 -14.43 4.70
CA ASP A 63 22.18 -14.91 5.56
C ASP A 63 20.81 -14.72 4.89
N PHE A 64 20.64 -13.66 4.10
CA PHE A 64 19.43 -13.44 3.33
C PHE A 64 19.22 -14.59 2.34
N GLU A 65 20.19 -14.89 1.49
CA GLU A 65 20.09 -15.97 0.48
C GLU A 65 19.87 -17.33 1.13
N LYS A 66 20.50 -17.58 2.27
CA LYS A 66 20.48 -18.89 2.94
C LYS A 66 19.25 -19.12 3.83
N HIS A 67 18.75 -18.08 4.49
CA HIS A 67 17.76 -18.22 5.57
C HIS A 67 16.50 -17.38 5.38
N VAL A 68 16.55 -16.26 4.63
CA VAL A 68 15.41 -15.38 4.47
C VAL A 68 14.65 -15.67 3.19
N LYS A 69 15.35 -15.89 2.10
CA LYS A 69 14.75 -16.03 0.75
C LYS A 69 13.62 -17.07 0.68
N THR A 70 13.72 -18.17 1.43
CA THR A 70 12.71 -19.24 1.49
C THR A 70 11.94 -19.28 2.81
N MET A 71 12.08 -18.29 3.65
CA MET A 71 11.57 -18.31 5.03
C MET A 71 10.08 -18.66 5.13
N TYR A 72 9.22 -18.07 4.33
CA TYR A 72 7.78 -18.39 4.34
C TYR A 72 7.50 -19.83 3.89
N ILE A 73 8.27 -20.34 2.91
CA ILE A 73 8.17 -21.73 2.44
C ILE A 73 8.57 -22.70 3.55
N ASP A 74 9.63 -22.38 4.29
CA ASP A 74 10.14 -23.24 5.35
C ASP A 74 9.21 -23.23 6.56
N ILE A 75 8.59 -22.09 6.89
CA ILE A 75 7.54 -21.98 7.89
C ILE A 75 6.31 -22.81 7.49
N ALA A 76 5.87 -22.73 6.23
CA ALA A 76 4.72 -23.51 5.76
C ALA A 76 4.95 -25.02 5.88
N LYS A 77 6.18 -25.50 5.60
CA LYS A 77 6.57 -26.89 5.81
C LYS A 77 6.48 -27.28 7.29
N GLU A 78 6.98 -26.44 8.20
CA GLU A 78 6.90 -26.69 9.64
C GLU A 78 5.46 -26.71 10.15
N MET A 79 4.56 -25.97 9.50
CA MET A 79 3.13 -25.95 9.84
C MET A 79 2.31 -27.08 9.20
N GLY A 80 2.94 -28.08 8.62
CA GLY A 80 2.29 -29.25 8.07
C GLY A 80 2.34 -29.36 6.55
N ASP A 81 3.26 -28.64 5.91
CA ASP A 81 3.47 -28.61 4.45
C ASP A 81 2.18 -28.27 3.67
N VAL A 82 1.44 -27.33 4.22
CA VAL A 82 0.19 -26.83 3.60
C VAL A 82 0.50 -25.89 2.43
N PRO A 83 -0.43 -25.75 1.47
CA PRO A 83 -0.30 -24.77 0.39
C PRO A 83 0.00 -23.36 0.94
N LEU A 84 0.93 -22.68 0.29
CA LEU A 84 1.35 -21.32 0.65
C LEU A 84 1.19 -20.39 -0.56
N GLU A 85 0.69 -19.19 -0.31
CA GLU A 85 0.76 -18.08 -1.24
C GLU A 85 1.20 -16.80 -0.53
N VAL A 86 2.23 -16.16 -1.08
CA VAL A 86 2.78 -14.88 -0.57
C VAL A 86 2.59 -13.81 -1.63
N ALA A 87 1.96 -12.71 -1.28
CA ALA A 87 1.75 -11.58 -2.17
C ALA A 87 2.16 -10.27 -1.51
N ASN A 88 2.43 -9.26 -2.35
CA ASN A 88 2.68 -7.90 -1.92
C ASN A 88 1.44 -7.35 -1.17
N ASP A 89 1.66 -6.52 -0.16
CA ASP A 89 0.59 -5.95 0.66
C ASP A 89 -0.32 -4.98 -0.13
N GLY A 90 0.21 -4.29 -1.15
CA GLY A 90 -0.58 -3.50 -2.09
C GLY A 90 -1.55 -4.37 -2.90
N ASP A 91 -1.06 -5.49 -3.46
CA ASP A 91 -1.89 -6.44 -4.20
C ASP A 91 -3.00 -7.05 -3.32
N VAL A 92 -2.66 -7.43 -2.08
CA VAL A 92 -3.65 -7.97 -1.14
C VAL A 92 -4.67 -6.91 -0.73
N THR A 93 -4.27 -5.65 -0.67
CA THR A 93 -5.18 -4.53 -0.41
C THR A 93 -6.17 -4.33 -1.55
N ALA A 94 -5.70 -4.38 -2.80
CA ALA A 94 -6.57 -4.32 -3.98
C ALA A 94 -7.53 -5.52 -4.04
N LEU A 95 -7.05 -6.72 -3.69
CA LEU A 95 -7.89 -7.93 -3.62
C LEU A 95 -8.98 -7.80 -2.55
N ALA A 96 -8.65 -7.25 -1.38
CA ALA A 96 -9.64 -6.98 -0.35
C ALA A 96 -10.74 -6.04 -0.85
N GLY A 97 -10.35 -5.01 -1.59
CA GLY A 97 -11.29 -4.09 -2.22
C GLY A 97 -12.17 -4.76 -3.28
N ALA A 98 -11.60 -5.57 -4.15
CA ALA A 98 -12.35 -6.32 -5.17
C ALA A 98 -13.39 -7.27 -4.54
N ILE A 99 -13.02 -7.93 -3.44
CA ILE A 99 -13.93 -8.79 -2.67
C ILE A 99 -15.08 -7.96 -2.07
N ASP A 100 -14.78 -6.79 -1.49
CA ASP A 100 -15.79 -5.91 -0.86
C ASP A 100 -16.76 -5.32 -1.89
N LEU A 101 -16.25 -4.88 -3.04
CA LEU A 101 -17.03 -4.39 -4.17
C LEU A 101 -17.79 -5.51 -4.90
N ASN A 102 -17.39 -6.78 -4.73
CA ASN A 102 -17.82 -7.92 -5.53
C ASN A 102 -17.67 -7.65 -7.04
N ASP A 103 -16.57 -7.00 -7.42
CA ASP A 103 -16.23 -6.64 -8.80
C ASP A 103 -14.71 -6.71 -9.01
N ASN A 104 -14.27 -6.61 -10.27
CA ASN A 104 -12.90 -6.77 -10.71
C ASN A 104 -12.38 -5.48 -11.36
N GLU A 105 -11.18 -5.50 -11.96
CA GLU A 105 -10.51 -4.33 -12.57
C GLU A 105 -10.32 -3.20 -11.55
N VAL A 106 -9.82 -3.59 -10.38
CA VAL A 106 -9.63 -2.71 -9.22
C VAL A 106 -8.17 -2.30 -9.08
N LEU A 107 -7.90 -1.00 -9.13
CA LEU A 107 -6.61 -0.41 -8.78
C LEU A 107 -6.71 0.13 -7.34
N GLY A 108 -5.99 -0.47 -6.41
CA GLY A 108 -5.90 -0.01 -5.03
C GLY A 108 -4.66 0.85 -4.82
N ILE A 109 -4.82 2.08 -4.34
CA ILE A 109 -3.72 3.01 -4.03
C ILE A 109 -3.74 3.32 -2.53
N ALA A 110 -2.77 2.82 -1.81
CA ALA A 110 -2.61 3.06 -0.38
C ALA A 110 -1.66 4.24 -0.14
N MET A 111 -2.20 5.35 0.31
CA MET A 111 -1.47 6.59 0.64
C MET A 111 -1.17 6.62 2.15
N GLY A 112 0.00 6.15 2.54
CA GLY A 112 0.42 6.01 3.94
C GLY A 112 1.74 6.69 4.24
N THR A 113 2.63 5.99 4.94
CA THR A 113 4.04 6.40 5.14
C THR A 113 4.78 6.41 3.79
N SER A 114 4.43 5.46 2.93
CA SER A 114 4.82 5.36 1.53
C SER A 114 3.56 5.19 0.70
N GLU A 115 3.70 5.15 -0.61
CA GLU A 115 2.67 4.69 -1.53
C GLU A 115 2.83 3.18 -1.74
N ALA A 116 1.72 2.45 -1.75
CA ALA A 116 1.68 1.07 -2.22
C ALA A 116 0.49 0.90 -3.16
N VAL A 117 0.70 0.21 -4.27
CA VAL A 117 -0.33 0.00 -5.28
C VAL A 117 -0.46 -1.48 -5.57
N GLY A 118 -1.70 -1.93 -5.79
CA GLY A 118 -2.01 -3.27 -6.26
C GLY A 118 -3.11 -3.23 -7.30
N TYR A 119 -3.19 -4.27 -8.12
CA TYR A 119 -4.18 -4.35 -9.18
C TYR A 119 -4.80 -5.74 -9.29
N ILE A 120 -6.12 -5.77 -9.34
CA ILE A 120 -6.92 -6.97 -9.62
C ILE A 120 -7.46 -6.87 -11.04
N ASN A 121 -7.12 -7.87 -11.86
CA ASN A 121 -7.48 -7.91 -13.26
C ASN A 121 -8.96 -8.31 -13.47
N LYS A 122 -9.43 -8.32 -14.71
CA LYS A 122 -10.81 -8.67 -15.10
C LYS A 122 -11.25 -10.08 -14.67
N ASP A 123 -10.30 -10.98 -14.46
CA ASP A 123 -10.57 -12.37 -14.05
C ASP A 123 -10.56 -12.54 -12.51
N GLY A 124 -10.41 -11.44 -11.77
CA GLY A 124 -10.38 -11.44 -10.31
C GLY A 124 -9.07 -11.90 -9.69
N GLY A 125 -8.00 -11.97 -10.48
CA GLY A 125 -6.67 -12.41 -10.07
C GLY A 125 -5.62 -11.31 -10.10
N LEU A 126 -4.47 -11.59 -9.48
CA LEU A 126 -3.25 -10.78 -9.62
C LEU A 126 -2.66 -10.99 -11.02
N ASN A 127 -2.20 -9.91 -11.66
CA ASN A 127 -1.60 -9.99 -13.00
C ASN A 127 -0.13 -10.43 -13.00
N GLY A 128 0.49 -10.53 -11.83
CA GLY A 128 1.90 -10.91 -11.67
C GLY A 128 2.91 -9.81 -12.03
N TRP A 129 2.45 -8.59 -12.25
CA TRP A 129 3.30 -7.44 -12.47
C TRP A 129 3.83 -6.90 -11.13
N LEU A 130 4.98 -6.22 -11.20
CA LEU A 130 5.46 -5.41 -10.09
C LEU A 130 4.69 -4.09 -10.11
N SER A 131 3.57 -3.99 -9.45
CA SER A 131 2.75 -2.77 -9.40
C SER A 131 3.40 -1.65 -8.56
N GLU A 132 4.69 -1.41 -8.77
CA GLU A 132 5.51 -0.41 -8.03
C GLU A 132 5.29 1.01 -8.58
N LEU A 133 4.04 1.46 -8.61
CA LEU A 133 3.67 2.78 -9.14
C LEU A 133 4.20 3.93 -8.27
N ALA A 134 4.65 3.65 -7.05
CA ALA A 134 5.36 4.58 -6.19
C ALA A 134 6.59 5.23 -6.85
N PHE A 135 7.23 4.53 -7.78
CA PHE A 135 8.41 5.01 -8.51
C PHE A 135 8.11 5.51 -9.92
N VAL A 136 6.86 5.54 -10.31
CA VAL A 136 6.45 6.09 -11.60
C VAL A 136 6.41 7.62 -11.53
N PRO A 137 6.98 8.36 -12.52
CA PRO A 137 6.95 9.81 -12.52
C PRO A 137 5.51 10.32 -12.71
N VAL A 138 5.09 11.20 -11.83
CA VAL A 138 3.78 11.86 -11.82
C VAL A 138 3.88 13.39 -11.87
N ASP A 139 5.05 13.94 -11.57
CA ASP A 139 5.36 15.35 -11.72
C ASP A 139 6.62 15.53 -12.59
N TYR A 140 6.45 16.17 -13.74
CA TYR A 140 7.51 16.41 -14.72
C TYR A 140 8.15 17.79 -14.59
N ASN A 141 7.87 18.51 -13.50
CA ASN A 141 8.50 19.80 -13.24
C ASN A 141 9.99 19.61 -12.89
N GLU A 142 10.86 20.50 -13.38
CA GLU A 142 12.28 20.46 -13.07
C GLU A 142 12.60 20.63 -11.57
N ASN A 143 11.67 21.22 -10.81
CA ASN A 143 11.76 21.41 -9.36
C ASN A 143 10.89 20.41 -8.58
N SER A 144 10.51 19.29 -9.22
CA SER A 144 9.71 18.25 -8.57
C SER A 144 10.41 17.64 -7.36
N MET A 145 9.63 17.06 -6.46
CA MET A 145 10.18 16.39 -5.27
C MET A 145 11.07 15.21 -5.64
N VAL A 146 12.20 15.08 -4.95
CA VAL A 146 13.13 13.95 -5.09
C VAL A 146 12.82 12.91 -4.03
N ASP A 147 12.76 11.65 -4.40
CA ASP A 147 12.72 10.56 -3.44
C ASP A 147 14.14 10.24 -2.94
N GLU A 148 14.34 10.36 -1.64
CA GLU A 148 15.65 10.23 -1.01
C GLU A 148 16.21 8.80 -1.05
N TRP A 149 15.32 7.81 -1.28
CA TRP A 149 15.72 6.41 -1.33
C TRP A 149 16.15 5.98 -2.74
N SER A 150 15.38 6.30 -3.77
CA SER A 150 15.68 5.94 -5.15
C SER A 150 16.55 6.97 -5.87
N GLY A 151 16.46 8.25 -5.45
CA GLY A 151 17.04 9.40 -6.15
C GLY A 151 16.18 9.88 -7.33
N ASP A 152 14.99 9.32 -7.52
CA ASP A 152 14.09 9.67 -8.61
C ASP A 152 13.37 10.99 -8.36
N TYR A 153 13.10 11.72 -9.44
CA TYR A 153 12.41 12.99 -9.43
C TYR A 153 10.94 12.82 -9.77
N GLY A 154 10.06 13.47 -9.02
CA GLY A 154 8.64 13.56 -9.33
C GLY A 154 7.87 12.25 -9.27
N CYS A 155 8.37 11.24 -8.55
CA CYS A 155 7.73 9.93 -8.49
C CYS A 155 6.56 9.88 -7.50
N GLY A 156 5.63 8.95 -7.74
CA GLY A 156 4.34 8.83 -7.05
C GLY A 156 4.43 8.85 -5.54
N VAL A 157 5.43 8.18 -4.94
CA VAL A 157 5.60 8.12 -3.47
C VAL A 157 5.69 9.50 -2.82
N LYS A 158 6.19 10.52 -3.53
CA LYS A 158 6.29 11.90 -3.02
C LYS A 158 4.98 12.69 -3.14
N TYR A 159 4.03 12.20 -3.93
CA TYR A 159 2.75 12.85 -4.22
C TYR A 159 1.56 12.12 -3.62
N PHE A 160 1.67 10.81 -3.38
CA PHE A 160 0.60 9.94 -2.86
C PHE A 160 0.98 9.29 -1.53
N SER A 161 1.70 10.03 -0.68
CA SER A 161 2.04 9.61 0.67
C SER A 161 1.94 10.77 1.66
N GLN A 162 2.28 10.53 2.92
CA GLN A 162 2.34 11.59 3.93
C GLN A 162 3.35 12.70 3.60
N ASP A 163 4.36 12.40 2.77
CA ASP A 163 5.38 13.36 2.36
C ASP A 163 4.77 14.50 1.53
N SER A 164 3.78 14.20 0.67
CA SER A 164 3.08 15.22 -0.09
C SER A 164 2.36 16.21 0.82
N VAL A 165 1.64 15.71 1.82
CA VAL A 165 0.92 16.57 2.78
C VAL A 165 1.88 17.49 3.52
N ILE A 166 3.03 16.96 3.96
CA ILE A 166 4.04 17.72 4.68
C ILE A 166 4.66 18.78 3.77
N LYS A 167 5.08 18.40 2.58
CA LYS A 167 5.76 19.28 1.64
C LYS A 167 4.86 20.40 1.14
N LEU A 168 3.61 20.09 0.81
CA LEU A 168 2.62 21.08 0.39
C LEU A 168 2.30 22.06 1.53
N ALA A 169 2.25 21.58 2.78
CA ALA A 169 2.08 22.45 3.93
C ALA A 169 3.27 23.42 4.10
N GLU A 170 4.49 22.91 4.00
CA GLU A 170 5.71 23.72 4.08
C GLU A 170 5.79 24.75 2.95
N ASN A 171 5.45 24.36 1.72
CA ASN A 171 5.39 25.25 0.56
C ASN A 171 4.30 26.33 0.72
N GLY A 172 3.18 26.00 1.38
CA GLY A 172 2.14 26.95 1.76
C GLY A 172 2.52 27.87 2.93
N GLY A 173 3.75 27.74 3.45
CA GLY A 173 4.26 28.56 4.54
C GLY A 173 3.96 28.06 5.95
N PHE A 174 3.37 26.84 6.08
CA PHE A 174 3.14 26.22 7.38
C PHE A 174 4.46 25.80 8.03
N LYS A 175 4.61 26.09 9.30
CA LYS A 175 5.81 25.71 10.08
C LYS A 175 5.41 24.68 11.13
N PHE A 176 5.93 23.49 10.98
CA PHE A 176 5.76 22.43 11.98
C PHE A 176 6.63 22.71 13.21
N GLU A 177 6.18 22.23 14.36
CA GLU A 177 7.00 22.20 15.57
C GLU A 177 8.22 21.28 15.34
N GLU A 178 9.35 21.65 15.94
CA GLU A 178 10.58 20.86 15.83
C GLU A 178 10.40 19.49 16.53
N GLY A 179 11.02 18.46 15.95
CA GLY A 179 11.02 17.10 16.49
C GLY A 179 9.80 16.25 16.16
N LEU A 180 8.78 16.78 15.47
CA LEU A 180 7.65 15.98 15.02
C LEU A 180 8.07 14.97 13.97
N SER A 181 7.67 13.71 14.17
CA SER A 181 7.77 12.66 13.13
C SER A 181 6.84 12.97 11.96
N PRO A 182 7.10 12.42 10.76
CA PRO A 182 6.20 12.61 9.60
C PRO A 182 4.74 12.23 9.89
N ALA A 183 4.52 11.16 10.67
CA ALA A 183 3.17 10.74 11.04
C ALA A 183 2.46 11.73 11.98
N GLU A 184 3.21 12.43 12.83
CA GLU A 184 2.67 13.49 13.70
C GLU A 184 2.39 14.75 12.88
N LYS A 185 3.27 15.13 11.95
CA LYS A 185 3.03 16.24 11.01
C LYS A 185 1.75 16.02 10.19
N LEU A 186 1.53 14.80 9.68
CA LEU A 186 0.28 14.44 9.00
C LEU A 186 -0.94 14.68 9.91
N LYS A 187 -0.89 14.22 11.17
CA LYS A 187 -1.98 14.43 12.12
C LYS A 187 -2.28 15.90 12.39
N VAL A 188 -1.25 16.77 12.41
CA VAL A 188 -1.43 18.22 12.54
C VAL A 188 -2.27 18.75 11.37
N ILE A 189 -1.93 18.43 10.14
CA ILE A 189 -2.68 18.90 8.95
C ILE A 189 -4.09 18.30 8.92
N GLN A 190 -4.26 17.03 9.28
CA GLN A 190 -5.58 16.40 9.38
C GLN A 190 -6.47 17.11 10.43
N LYS A 191 -5.89 17.54 11.54
CA LYS A 191 -6.62 18.31 12.55
C LYS A 191 -6.99 19.71 12.05
N LEU A 192 -6.11 20.37 11.31
CA LEU A 192 -6.42 21.64 10.64
C LEU A 192 -7.55 21.46 9.64
N MET A 193 -7.50 20.38 8.82
CA MET A 193 -8.55 20.04 7.87
C MET A 193 -9.91 19.86 8.55
N ALA A 194 -9.96 19.11 9.65
CA ALA A 194 -11.17 18.90 10.43
C ALA A 194 -11.75 20.21 11.03
N ASN A 195 -10.91 21.23 11.19
CA ASN A 195 -11.31 22.55 11.66
C ASN A 195 -11.62 23.53 10.51
N GLY A 196 -11.61 23.09 9.26
CA GLY A 196 -11.93 23.89 8.09
C GLY A 196 -10.82 24.87 7.67
N ASP A 197 -9.57 24.59 8.02
CA ASP A 197 -8.43 25.44 7.64
C ASP A 197 -8.24 25.48 6.11
N PRO A 198 -8.17 26.68 5.51
CA PRO A 198 -8.08 26.83 4.04
C PRO A 198 -6.78 26.24 3.46
N LEU A 199 -5.65 26.34 4.18
CA LEU A 199 -4.38 25.77 3.70
C LEU A 199 -4.48 24.24 3.67
N ALA A 200 -5.01 23.62 4.73
CA ALA A 200 -5.21 22.19 4.77
C ALA A 200 -6.13 21.72 3.63
N LYS A 201 -7.19 22.46 3.33
CA LYS A 201 -8.06 22.17 2.19
C LYS A 201 -7.28 22.20 0.86
N THR A 202 -6.52 23.27 0.61
CA THR A 202 -5.71 23.41 -0.61
C THR A 202 -4.73 22.25 -0.78
N ILE A 203 -4.08 21.78 0.31
CA ILE A 203 -3.17 20.63 0.27
C ILE A 203 -3.87 19.37 -0.29
N TYR A 204 -5.06 19.06 0.21
CA TYR A 204 -5.80 17.88 -0.26
C TYR A 204 -6.38 18.08 -1.67
N GLU A 205 -6.74 19.30 -2.05
CA GLU A 205 -7.11 19.65 -3.43
C GLU A 205 -5.95 19.42 -4.40
N ASP A 206 -4.74 19.86 -4.06
CA ASP A 206 -3.54 19.65 -4.88
C ASP A 206 -3.22 18.17 -5.06
N ILE A 207 -3.29 17.36 -3.99
CA ILE A 207 -3.13 15.90 -4.10
C ILE A 207 -4.18 15.30 -5.04
N GLY A 208 -5.42 15.77 -4.97
CA GLY A 208 -6.49 15.35 -5.86
C GLY A 208 -6.24 15.73 -7.33
N ILE A 209 -5.64 16.91 -7.59
CA ILE A 209 -5.22 17.32 -8.93
C ILE A 209 -4.14 16.38 -9.47
N TYR A 210 -3.09 16.11 -8.70
CA TYR A 210 -2.05 15.14 -9.11
C TYR A 210 -2.66 13.77 -9.42
N LEU A 211 -3.56 13.28 -8.57
CA LEU A 211 -4.24 12.01 -8.80
C LEU A 211 -5.07 12.02 -10.09
N GLY A 212 -5.84 13.10 -10.32
CA GLY A 212 -6.68 13.25 -11.49
C GLY A 212 -5.92 13.21 -12.82
N TYR A 213 -4.71 13.77 -12.86
CA TYR A 213 -3.82 13.68 -14.03
C TYR A 213 -3.02 12.37 -14.11
N THR A 214 -2.80 11.70 -12.97
CA THR A 214 -2.02 10.45 -12.94
C THR A 214 -2.87 9.23 -13.36
N LEU A 215 -4.14 9.17 -12.98
CA LEU A 215 -5.02 8.05 -13.31
C LEU A 215 -5.15 7.77 -14.81
N PRO A 216 -5.27 8.78 -15.70
CA PRO A 216 -5.25 8.58 -17.16
C PRO A 216 -3.95 7.93 -17.65
N TYR A 217 -2.82 8.28 -17.03
CA TYR A 217 -1.53 7.66 -17.35
C TYR A 217 -1.50 6.19 -16.92
N TYR A 218 -2.00 5.85 -15.74
CA TYR A 218 -2.11 4.47 -15.28
C TYR A 218 -3.07 3.65 -16.15
N ALA A 219 -4.16 4.26 -16.64
CA ALA A 219 -5.10 3.60 -17.55
C ALA A 219 -4.51 3.23 -18.93
N MET A 220 -3.32 3.72 -19.27
CA MET A 220 -2.61 3.24 -20.47
C MET A 220 -2.04 1.82 -20.29
N PHE A 221 -1.93 1.33 -19.05
CA PHE A 221 -1.31 0.04 -18.70
C PHE A 221 -2.26 -0.91 -18.00
N TYR A 222 -3.29 -0.39 -17.33
CA TYR A 222 -4.24 -1.16 -16.54
C TYR A 222 -5.66 -0.90 -17.04
N ASP A 223 -6.45 -1.96 -17.20
CA ASP A 223 -7.89 -1.84 -17.43
C ASP A 223 -8.55 -1.50 -16.09
N ILE A 224 -8.81 -0.22 -15.85
CA ILE A 224 -9.31 0.29 -14.56
C ILE A 224 -10.81 0.54 -14.64
N LYS A 225 -11.56 -0.06 -13.74
CA LYS A 225 -12.98 0.22 -13.49
C LYS A 225 -13.18 0.90 -12.14
N HIS A 226 -12.49 0.42 -11.11
CA HIS A 226 -12.51 0.98 -9.77
C HIS A 226 -11.13 1.43 -9.32
N VAL A 227 -11.07 2.60 -8.71
CA VAL A 227 -9.88 3.12 -8.01
C VAL A 227 -10.22 3.24 -6.54
N LEU A 228 -9.55 2.43 -5.72
CA LEU A 228 -9.73 2.47 -4.26
C LEU A 228 -8.60 3.26 -3.62
N LEU A 229 -8.94 4.35 -2.93
CA LEU A 229 -7.99 5.13 -2.15
C LEU A 229 -8.03 4.67 -0.69
N LEU A 230 -6.86 4.32 -0.18
CA LEU A 230 -6.67 3.80 1.16
C LEU A 230 -5.54 4.55 1.88
N GLY A 231 -5.33 4.21 3.14
CA GLY A 231 -4.20 4.71 3.91
C GLY A 231 -4.54 5.90 4.78
N ARG A 232 -3.55 6.30 5.58
CA ARG A 232 -3.74 7.34 6.60
C ARG A 232 -3.91 8.74 6.02
N VAL A 233 -3.37 9.00 4.85
CA VAL A 233 -3.50 10.30 4.17
C VAL A 233 -4.95 10.58 3.81
N THR A 234 -5.67 9.57 3.36
CA THR A 234 -7.08 9.69 2.94
C THR A 234 -8.08 9.56 4.10
N SER A 235 -7.61 9.46 5.36
CA SER A 235 -8.50 9.39 6.51
C SER A 235 -9.20 10.72 6.78
N GLY A 236 -10.50 10.67 7.04
CA GLY A 236 -11.33 11.83 7.32
C GLY A 236 -11.68 12.65 6.08
N GLU A 237 -11.99 13.94 6.27
CA GLU A 237 -12.50 14.83 5.20
C GLU A 237 -11.51 15.06 4.07
N GLY A 238 -10.21 15.01 4.36
CA GLY A 238 -9.17 15.18 3.33
C GLY A 238 -9.28 14.17 2.19
N GLY A 239 -9.61 12.91 2.50
CA GLY A 239 -9.80 11.88 1.48
C GLY A 239 -10.98 12.17 0.54
N ASN A 240 -12.08 12.70 1.06
CA ASN A 240 -13.23 13.13 0.26
C ASN A 240 -12.82 14.23 -0.73
N ILE A 241 -12.06 15.23 -0.26
CA ILE A 241 -11.58 16.34 -1.10
C ILE A 241 -10.65 15.82 -2.21
N VAL A 242 -9.74 14.89 -1.90
CA VAL A 242 -8.87 14.27 -2.93
C VAL A 242 -9.71 13.60 -4.01
N ILE A 243 -10.72 12.82 -3.64
CA ILE A 243 -11.61 12.14 -4.61
C ILE A 243 -12.41 13.15 -5.43
N GLU A 244 -13.03 14.12 -4.79
CA GLU A 244 -13.84 15.13 -5.48
C GLU A 244 -12.99 15.89 -6.49
N LYS A 245 -11.80 16.34 -6.10
CA LYS A 245 -10.91 17.08 -6.98
C LYS A 245 -10.37 16.22 -8.13
N ALA A 246 -10.01 14.97 -7.87
CA ALA A 246 -9.61 14.05 -8.93
C ALA A 246 -10.76 13.81 -9.94
N LYS A 247 -12.00 13.64 -9.46
CA LYS A 247 -13.18 13.53 -10.31
C LYS A 247 -13.42 14.80 -11.15
N GLU A 248 -13.21 15.98 -10.59
CA GLU A 248 -13.31 17.25 -11.33
C GLU A 248 -12.30 17.29 -12.49
N VAL A 249 -11.03 16.94 -12.24
CA VAL A 249 -9.99 16.89 -13.28
C VAL A 249 -10.36 15.88 -14.36
N LEU A 250 -10.73 14.67 -13.99
CA LEU A 250 -11.11 13.62 -14.93
C LEU A 250 -12.31 14.04 -15.79
N ALA A 251 -13.33 14.63 -15.20
CA ALA A 251 -14.51 15.06 -15.93
C ALA A 251 -14.21 16.21 -16.91
N ALA A 252 -13.29 17.12 -16.57
CA ALA A 252 -12.93 18.26 -17.39
C ALA A 252 -11.96 17.90 -18.52
N GLU A 253 -10.93 17.09 -18.23
CA GLU A 253 -9.80 16.87 -19.13
C GLU A 253 -9.85 15.50 -19.84
N PHE A 254 -10.48 14.48 -19.22
CA PHE A 254 -10.51 13.10 -19.68
C PHE A 254 -11.92 12.49 -19.63
N PRO A 255 -12.93 13.13 -20.27
CA PRO A 255 -14.34 12.73 -20.12
C PRO A 255 -14.66 11.33 -20.69
N GLU A 256 -13.78 10.76 -21.51
CA GLU A 256 -13.88 9.39 -22.04
C GLU A 256 -13.57 8.31 -21.01
N LEU A 257 -12.76 8.63 -19.98
CA LEU A 257 -12.40 7.68 -18.94
C LEU A 257 -13.49 7.61 -17.87
N LYS A 258 -13.89 6.41 -17.50
CA LYS A 258 -15.00 6.15 -16.58
C LYS A 258 -14.52 5.29 -15.40
N PHE A 259 -13.79 5.94 -14.47
CA PHE A 259 -13.39 5.30 -13.24
C PHE A 259 -14.39 5.58 -12.13
N GLU A 260 -14.63 4.59 -11.29
CA GLU A 260 -15.30 4.78 -10.01
C GLU A 260 -14.23 4.97 -8.94
N LEU A 261 -14.11 6.21 -8.39
CA LEU A 261 -13.17 6.53 -7.31
C LEU A 261 -13.89 6.41 -5.98
N GLU A 262 -13.35 5.57 -5.10
CA GLU A 262 -13.99 5.21 -3.84
C GLU A 262 -12.97 5.12 -2.69
N MET A 263 -13.48 5.26 -1.47
CA MET A 263 -12.75 4.89 -0.25
C MET A 263 -13.52 3.76 0.43
N PRO A 264 -12.86 2.64 0.74
CA PRO A 264 -13.52 1.57 1.47
C PRO A 264 -13.83 1.99 2.90
N ASP A 265 -14.89 1.41 3.49
CA ASP A 265 -15.26 1.64 4.88
C ASP A 265 -14.10 1.27 5.83
N GLU A 266 -13.80 2.14 6.80
CA GLU A 266 -12.73 1.92 7.78
C GLU A 266 -12.86 0.61 8.57
N LYS A 267 -14.08 0.16 8.79
CA LYS A 267 -14.36 -1.10 9.49
C LYS A 267 -13.86 -2.33 8.73
N ASN A 268 -13.89 -2.28 7.42
CA ASN A 268 -13.55 -3.40 6.54
C ASN A 268 -12.05 -3.49 6.23
N ARG A 269 -11.29 -2.41 6.41
CA ARG A 269 -9.87 -2.35 6.01
C ARG A 269 -8.97 -3.41 6.67
N ARG A 270 -9.03 -3.57 8.00
CA ARG A 270 -8.13 -4.51 8.73
C ARG A 270 -8.55 -5.97 8.57
N VAL A 271 -9.84 -6.23 8.65
CA VAL A 271 -10.38 -7.58 8.50
C VAL A 271 -10.32 -8.01 7.03
N GLY A 272 -10.58 -7.11 6.09
CA GLY A 272 -10.54 -7.35 4.65
C GLY A 272 -9.18 -7.84 4.17
N GLN A 273 -8.07 -7.21 4.56
CA GLN A 273 -6.72 -7.67 4.19
C GLN A 273 -6.42 -9.09 4.69
N SER A 274 -6.81 -9.41 5.92
CA SER A 274 -6.59 -10.76 6.46
C SER A 274 -7.41 -11.82 5.73
N ILE A 275 -8.65 -11.50 5.35
CA ILE A 275 -9.52 -12.38 4.56
C ILE A 275 -8.96 -12.55 3.14
N ALA A 276 -8.55 -11.44 2.49
CA ALA A 276 -7.96 -11.47 1.17
C ALA A 276 -6.65 -12.28 1.16
N ALA A 277 -5.76 -12.07 2.13
CA ALA A 277 -4.54 -12.88 2.27
C ALA A 277 -4.89 -14.36 2.40
N ALA A 278 -5.82 -14.72 3.28
CA ALA A 278 -6.24 -16.11 3.45
C ALA A 278 -6.86 -16.73 2.19
N SER A 279 -7.48 -15.94 1.32
CA SER A 279 -8.07 -16.39 0.05
C SER A 279 -7.05 -16.66 -1.06
N LEU A 280 -5.84 -16.08 -0.98
CA LEU A 280 -4.80 -16.21 -2.01
C LEU A 280 -4.50 -17.67 -2.37
N ALA A 281 -4.35 -18.54 -1.38
CA ALA A 281 -4.03 -19.94 -1.59
C ALA A 281 -5.19 -20.76 -2.16
N ALA A 282 -6.43 -20.25 -2.10
CA ALA A 282 -7.62 -20.90 -2.68
C ALA A 282 -7.83 -20.56 -4.16
N SER A 283 -7.26 -19.46 -4.64
CA SER A 283 -7.45 -18.93 -6.01
C SER A 283 -6.55 -19.59 -7.06
N ARG A 284 -5.59 -20.41 -6.66
CA ARG A 284 -4.76 -21.23 -7.57
C ARG A 284 -5.35 -22.63 -7.76
N LYS A 285 -6.43 -22.72 -8.49
CA LYS A 285 -6.91 -24.00 -9.04
C LYS A 285 -6.87 -23.99 -10.56
#